data_17aa69c23b66e5d3762ffb46d7a4378e
#
_entry.id   17aa69c23b66e5d3762ffb46d7a4378e
#
_cell.length_a   1.000
_cell.length_b   1.000
_cell.length_c   1.000
_cell.angle_alpha   90.00
_cell.angle_beta   90.00
_cell.angle_gamma   90.00
#
_symmetry.space_group_name_H-M   'P 1'
#
loop_
_entity.id
_entity.type
_entity.pdbx_description
1 polymer ?
#
loop_
_entity_poly.entity_id
_entity_poly.type
_entity_poly.pdbx_seq_one_letter_code
_entity_poly.pdbx_strand_id
1 'polypeptide(L)'
;MAKIVLVAAVARNGAIGVKGGLPWRLPSDLKHLRETTWGRPMVMGRKTFDSIGKPLPGRETIVVTRDATFAREGVHVVRSIDDALALGHERAKAMGVDEIMVVGGGELYRATLDVADRIVLSEVDLAPDGDAFFPEFDMRRWREVSRTGPLRGEKDEASFIVRVLERA
;
A
#
# COMPACT_ATOMS: atom_id res chain seq x y z
N MET A 1 -6.10 -2.78 -19.36
CA MET A 1 -6.44 -2.31 -18.02
C MET A 1 -5.22 -2.36 -17.11
N ALA A 2 -5.13 -1.42 -16.21
CA ALA A 2 -4.02 -1.40 -15.25
C ALA A 2 -4.14 -2.57 -14.26
N LYS A 3 -3.00 -3.09 -13.83
CA LYS A 3 -2.92 -4.09 -12.77
C LYS A 3 -3.13 -3.44 -11.42
N ILE A 4 -3.83 -4.13 -10.53
CA ILE A 4 -4.02 -3.69 -9.15
C ILE A 4 -2.93 -4.33 -8.30
N VAL A 5 -2.10 -3.48 -7.68
CA VAL A 5 -0.94 -3.90 -6.90
C VAL A 5 -1.12 -3.45 -5.45
N LEU A 6 -1.13 -4.39 -4.52
CA LEU A 6 -1.13 -4.08 -3.09
C LEU A 6 0.33 -3.89 -2.66
N VAL A 7 0.61 -2.81 -1.97
CA VAL A 7 1.95 -2.52 -1.43
C VAL A 7 1.84 -2.38 0.07
N ALA A 8 2.51 -3.24 0.82
CA ALA A 8 2.38 -3.28 2.28
C ALA A 8 3.69 -3.67 2.96
N ALA A 9 3.94 -3.08 4.13
CA ALA A 9 4.94 -3.57 5.07
C ALA A 9 4.20 -4.26 6.22
N VAL A 10 4.56 -5.49 6.52
CA VAL A 10 3.82 -6.36 7.44
C VAL A 10 4.79 -7.02 8.42
N ALA A 11 4.50 -6.88 9.71
CA ALA A 11 5.26 -7.54 10.76
C ALA A 11 5.01 -9.06 10.78
N ARG A 12 5.84 -9.81 11.50
CA ARG A 12 5.70 -11.27 11.62
C ARG A 12 4.33 -11.70 12.16
N ASN A 13 3.71 -10.88 13.01
CA ASN A 13 2.37 -11.12 13.56
C ASN A 13 1.24 -10.57 12.68
N GLY A 14 1.55 -10.05 11.50
CA GLY A 14 0.56 -9.48 10.59
C GLY A 14 0.26 -8.00 10.82
N ALA A 15 0.85 -7.37 11.83
CA ALA A 15 0.58 -5.97 12.14
C ALA A 15 1.08 -5.04 11.03
N ILE A 16 0.25 -4.04 10.67
CA ILE A 16 0.57 -3.02 9.69
C ILE A 16 0.40 -1.61 10.24
N GLY A 17 -0.20 -1.46 11.40
CA GLY A 17 -0.43 -0.15 12.00
C GLY A 17 -0.76 -0.21 13.47
N VAL A 18 -0.55 0.92 14.14
CA VAL A 18 -0.94 1.15 15.53
C VAL A 18 -1.27 2.63 15.70
N LYS A 19 -2.43 2.93 16.28
CA LYS A 19 -2.87 4.31 16.58
C LYS A 19 -2.77 5.24 15.36
N GLY A 20 -3.11 4.74 14.17
CA GLY A 20 -3.10 5.51 12.93
C GLY A 20 -1.75 5.70 12.27
N GLY A 21 -0.68 5.12 12.79
CA GLY A 21 0.67 5.21 12.25
C GLY A 21 1.34 3.86 12.08
N LEU A 22 2.61 3.88 11.71
CA LEU A 22 3.42 2.68 11.59
C LEU A 22 3.96 2.28 12.97
N PRO A 23 3.99 0.96 13.29
CA PRO A 23 4.51 0.48 14.57
C PRO A 23 6.04 0.35 14.60
N TRP A 24 6.73 0.86 13.58
CA TRP A 24 8.20 0.80 13.46
C TRP A 24 8.74 2.01 12.70
N ARG A 25 10.06 2.12 12.70
CA ARG A 25 10.77 3.11 11.91
C ARG A 25 11.73 2.41 10.94
N LEU A 26 11.41 2.45 9.65
CA LEU A 26 12.17 1.81 8.57
C LEU A 26 12.33 2.78 7.40
N PRO A 27 13.28 3.74 7.46
CA PRO A 27 13.50 4.69 6.36
C PRO A 27 13.76 4.01 5.02
N SER A 28 14.47 2.87 5.02
CA SER A 28 14.75 2.13 3.79
C SER A 28 13.50 1.56 3.16
N ASP A 29 12.50 1.14 3.96
CA ASP A 29 11.23 0.66 3.44
C ASP A 29 10.39 1.82 2.89
N LEU A 30 10.43 2.99 3.52
CA LEU A 30 9.76 4.18 2.98
C LEU A 30 10.35 4.59 1.63
N LYS A 31 11.66 4.49 1.47
CA LYS A 31 12.32 4.71 0.18
C LYS A 31 11.86 3.69 -0.87
N HIS A 32 11.77 2.42 -0.48
CA HIS A 32 11.27 1.35 -1.34
C HIS A 32 9.82 1.63 -1.77
N LEU A 33 8.95 2.04 -0.84
CA LEU A 33 7.58 2.43 -1.14
C LEU A 33 7.54 3.57 -2.17
N ARG A 34 8.37 4.58 -1.98
CA ARG A 34 8.47 5.71 -2.90
C ARG A 34 8.84 5.25 -4.31
N GLU A 35 9.86 4.41 -4.43
CA GLU A 35 10.32 3.90 -5.72
C GLU A 35 9.27 3.02 -6.40
N THR A 36 8.61 2.16 -5.62
CA THR A 36 7.57 1.25 -6.12
C THR A 36 6.34 2.00 -6.64
N THR A 37 5.94 3.08 -5.98
CA THR A 37 4.72 3.83 -6.31
C THR A 37 4.97 5.03 -7.23
N TRP A 38 6.21 5.40 -7.47
CA TRP A 38 6.55 6.59 -8.24
C TRP A 38 5.92 6.57 -9.65
N GLY A 39 5.32 7.69 -10.03
CA GLY A 39 4.70 7.84 -11.35
C GLY A 39 3.35 7.15 -11.51
N ARG A 40 2.77 6.63 -10.44
CA ARG A 40 1.54 5.84 -10.48
C ARG A 40 0.45 6.44 -9.61
N PRO A 41 -0.84 6.14 -9.90
CA PRO A 41 -1.90 6.48 -8.95
C PRO A 41 -1.81 5.61 -7.71
N MET A 42 -1.98 6.23 -6.54
CA MET A 42 -2.03 5.56 -5.25
C MET A 42 -3.43 5.66 -4.66
N VAL A 43 -3.99 4.52 -4.28
CA VAL A 43 -5.28 4.46 -3.58
C VAL A 43 -5.02 4.17 -2.11
N MET A 44 -5.61 4.98 -1.23
CA MET A 44 -5.48 4.84 0.21
C MET A 44 -6.76 5.24 0.94
N GLY A 45 -6.92 4.73 2.16
CA GLY A 45 -7.96 5.19 3.05
C GLY A 45 -7.59 6.53 3.70
N ARG A 46 -8.60 7.19 4.29
CA ARG A 46 -8.39 8.49 4.93
C ARG A 46 -7.37 8.45 6.06
N LYS A 47 -7.42 7.44 6.94
CA LYS A 47 -6.48 7.34 8.06
C LYS A 47 -5.04 7.21 7.58
N THR A 48 -4.81 6.48 6.51
CA THR A 48 -3.49 6.39 5.89
C THR A 48 -3.04 7.73 5.35
N PHE A 49 -3.93 8.46 4.68
CA PHE A 49 -3.63 9.80 4.20
C PHE A 49 -3.32 10.75 5.35
N ASP A 50 -4.11 10.73 6.43
CA ASP A 50 -3.88 11.60 7.60
C ASP A 50 -2.52 11.31 8.26
N SER A 51 -2.09 10.04 8.25
CA SER A 51 -0.77 9.63 8.73
C SER A 51 0.37 10.21 7.89
N ILE A 52 0.18 10.28 6.57
CA ILE A 52 1.16 10.87 5.64
C ILE A 52 1.10 12.40 5.72
N GLY A 53 -0.10 12.98 5.84
CA GLY A 53 -0.35 14.39 6.09
C GLY A 53 -0.41 15.28 4.85
N LYS A 54 0.03 14.81 3.69
CA LYS A 54 0.06 15.60 2.45
C LYS A 54 0.10 14.69 1.22
N PRO A 55 -0.31 15.19 0.04
CA PRO A 55 -0.09 14.46 -1.21
C PRO A 55 1.41 14.25 -1.43
N LEU A 56 1.78 13.05 -1.86
CA LEU A 56 3.18 12.72 -2.12
C LEU A 56 3.57 13.12 -3.55
N PRO A 57 4.74 13.74 -3.74
CA PRO A 57 5.16 14.18 -5.06
C PRO A 57 5.42 13.00 -6.02
N GLY A 58 5.24 13.23 -7.30
CA GLY A 58 5.48 12.24 -8.35
C GLY A 58 4.43 11.16 -8.47
N ARG A 59 3.35 11.24 -7.71
CA ARG A 59 2.24 10.28 -7.68
C ARG A 59 0.92 11.03 -7.61
N GLU A 60 -0.16 10.38 -8.04
CA GLU A 60 -1.51 10.93 -7.85
C GLU A 60 -2.20 10.17 -6.73
N THR A 61 -2.70 10.89 -5.74
CA THR A 61 -3.31 10.32 -4.54
C THR A 61 -4.82 10.27 -4.69
N ILE A 62 -5.40 9.10 -4.47
CA ILE A 62 -6.84 8.85 -4.46
C ILE A 62 -7.19 8.38 -3.05
N VAL A 63 -8.00 9.16 -2.33
CA VAL A 63 -8.42 8.83 -0.96
C VAL A 63 -9.86 8.34 -0.99
N VAL A 64 -10.08 7.16 -0.38
CA VAL A 64 -11.41 6.58 -0.21
C VAL A 64 -11.92 6.96 1.17
N THR A 65 -13.04 7.67 1.24
CA THR A 65 -13.68 8.03 2.50
C THR A 65 -15.18 8.24 2.32
N ARG A 66 -15.95 7.86 3.33
CA ARG A 66 -17.40 8.15 3.38
C ARG A 66 -17.70 9.56 3.88
N ASP A 67 -16.70 10.25 4.40
CA ASP A 67 -16.86 11.62 4.91
C ASP A 67 -17.02 12.59 3.75
N ALA A 68 -18.26 13.09 3.56
CA ALA A 68 -18.61 14.01 2.49
C ALA A 68 -17.94 15.37 2.63
N THR A 69 -17.43 15.70 3.81
CA THR A 69 -16.75 16.98 4.08
C THR A 69 -15.24 16.91 3.86
N PHE A 70 -14.69 15.71 3.65
CA PHE A 70 -13.26 15.56 3.42
C PHE A 70 -12.88 16.10 2.05
N ALA A 71 -11.96 17.05 2.04
CA ALA A 71 -11.38 17.60 0.82
C ALA A 71 -9.96 18.06 1.14
N ARG A 72 -9.03 17.80 0.23
CA ARG A 72 -7.63 18.28 0.32
C ARG A 72 -7.17 18.67 -1.07
N GLU A 73 -6.44 19.77 -1.14
CA GLU A 73 -5.83 20.20 -2.40
C GLU A 73 -4.84 19.17 -2.91
N GLY A 74 -4.88 18.88 -4.21
CA GLY A 74 -3.99 17.92 -4.83
C GLY A 74 -4.34 16.45 -4.62
N VAL A 75 -5.54 16.18 -4.07
CA VAL A 75 -6.00 14.82 -3.77
C VAL A 75 -7.35 14.59 -4.44
N HIS A 76 -7.48 13.44 -5.08
CA HIS A 76 -8.78 12.95 -5.57
C HIS A 76 -9.50 12.29 -4.39
N VAL A 77 -10.75 12.63 -4.15
CA VAL A 77 -11.56 12.04 -3.07
C VAL A 77 -12.70 11.25 -3.69
N VAL A 78 -12.84 9.99 -3.33
CA VAL A 78 -13.92 9.12 -3.77
C VAL A 78 -14.57 8.44 -2.57
N ARG A 79 -15.77 7.90 -2.75
CA ARG A 79 -16.59 7.39 -1.65
C ARG A 79 -16.68 5.88 -1.59
N SER A 80 -16.21 5.20 -2.61
CA SER A 80 -16.23 3.74 -2.65
C SER A 80 -14.94 3.20 -3.26
N ILE A 81 -14.66 1.94 -2.98
CA ILE A 81 -13.52 1.23 -3.55
C ILE A 81 -13.70 1.09 -5.06
N ASP A 82 -14.92 0.79 -5.51
CA ASP A 82 -15.22 0.69 -6.95
C ASP A 82 -14.92 1.99 -7.67
N ASP A 83 -15.32 3.11 -7.10
CA ASP A 83 -14.99 4.44 -7.65
C ASP A 83 -13.49 4.70 -7.65
N ALA A 84 -12.79 4.27 -6.59
CA ALA A 84 -11.35 4.42 -6.50
C ALA A 84 -10.62 3.65 -7.59
N LEU A 85 -11.01 2.42 -7.84
CA LEU A 85 -10.40 1.58 -8.87
C LEU A 85 -10.73 2.11 -10.27
N ALA A 86 -11.97 2.55 -10.50
CA ALA A 86 -12.36 3.16 -11.77
C ALA A 86 -11.53 4.42 -12.08
N LEU A 87 -11.39 5.31 -11.08
CA LEU A 87 -10.56 6.51 -11.22
C LEU A 87 -9.09 6.13 -11.37
N GLY A 88 -8.63 5.10 -10.64
CA GLY A 88 -7.27 4.59 -10.74
C GLY A 88 -6.92 4.14 -12.15
N HIS A 89 -7.81 3.40 -12.81
CA HIS A 89 -7.61 2.99 -14.20
C HIS A 89 -7.54 4.19 -15.15
N GLU A 90 -8.43 5.16 -14.96
CA GLU A 90 -8.43 6.39 -15.74
C GLU A 90 -7.13 7.18 -15.56
N ARG A 91 -6.70 7.35 -14.32
CA ARG A 91 -5.48 8.10 -14.02
C ARG A 91 -4.22 7.36 -14.49
N ALA A 92 -4.17 6.04 -14.34
CA ALA A 92 -3.04 5.24 -14.84
C ALA A 92 -2.88 5.44 -16.35
N LYS A 93 -3.97 5.40 -17.10
CA LYS A 93 -3.95 5.65 -18.53
C LYS A 93 -3.41 7.05 -18.86
N ALA A 94 -3.88 8.07 -18.13
CA ALA A 94 -3.43 9.45 -18.30
C ALA A 94 -1.96 9.64 -17.94
N MET A 95 -1.45 8.88 -16.96
CA MET A 95 -0.05 8.92 -16.53
C MET A 95 0.86 8.04 -17.38
N GLY A 96 0.31 7.27 -18.33
CA GLY A 96 1.08 6.38 -19.19
C GLY A 96 1.63 5.15 -18.48
N VAL A 97 0.96 4.67 -17.44
CA VAL A 97 1.37 3.50 -16.66
C VAL A 97 0.26 2.46 -16.62
N ASP A 98 0.60 1.22 -16.27
CA ASP A 98 -0.32 0.09 -16.25
C ASP A 98 -0.53 -0.50 -14.86
N GLU A 99 -0.31 0.28 -13.81
CA GLU A 99 -0.42 -0.16 -12.43
C GLU A 99 -1.17 0.87 -11.58
N ILE A 100 -2.00 0.36 -10.66
CA ILE A 100 -2.66 1.12 -9.60
C ILE A 100 -2.12 0.59 -8.28
N MET A 101 -1.60 1.46 -7.42
CA MET A 101 -0.98 1.09 -6.14
C MET A 101 -1.96 1.26 -4.99
N VAL A 102 -2.32 0.17 -4.32
CA VAL A 102 -3.15 0.21 -3.10
C VAL A 102 -2.22 0.15 -1.90
N VAL A 103 -2.19 1.21 -1.11
CA VAL A 103 -1.17 1.37 -0.05
C VAL A 103 -1.74 1.36 1.38
N GLY A 104 -2.99 0.96 1.55
CA GLY A 104 -3.57 0.70 2.87
C GLY A 104 -4.71 1.64 3.23
N GLY A 105 -5.29 1.47 4.36
CA GLY A 105 -4.97 0.46 5.39
C GLY A 105 -5.64 -0.89 5.25
N GLY A 106 -5.76 -1.60 6.37
CA GLY A 106 -6.22 -2.98 6.41
C GLY A 106 -7.57 -3.23 5.78
N GLU A 107 -8.52 -2.34 5.97
CA GLU A 107 -9.84 -2.44 5.35
C GLU A 107 -9.73 -2.40 3.83
N LEU A 108 -8.91 -1.51 3.30
CA LEU A 108 -8.70 -1.37 1.86
C LEU A 108 -7.98 -2.58 1.28
N TYR A 109 -6.99 -3.12 1.99
CA TYR A 109 -6.32 -4.36 1.57
C TYR A 109 -7.32 -5.53 1.52
N ARG A 110 -8.15 -5.70 2.54
CA ARG A 110 -9.16 -6.77 2.56
C ARG A 110 -10.13 -6.65 1.39
N ALA A 111 -10.57 -5.44 1.10
CA ALA A 111 -11.56 -5.20 0.06
C ALA A 111 -11.00 -5.35 -1.36
N THR A 112 -9.69 -5.23 -1.55
CA THR A 112 -9.04 -5.29 -2.86
C THR A 112 -8.26 -6.57 -3.11
N LEU A 113 -8.06 -7.40 -2.09
CA LEU A 113 -7.25 -8.63 -2.20
C LEU A 113 -7.74 -9.56 -3.32
N ASP A 114 -9.06 -9.72 -3.45
CA ASP A 114 -9.63 -10.64 -4.44
C ASP A 114 -9.45 -10.17 -5.88
N VAL A 115 -9.25 -8.87 -6.09
CA VAL A 115 -9.05 -8.29 -7.43
C VAL A 115 -7.60 -7.89 -7.68
N ALA A 116 -6.73 -8.04 -6.70
CA ALA A 116 -5.31 -7.69 -6.85
C ALA A 116 -4.59 -8.67 -7.78
N ASP A 117 -3.74 -8.12 -8.63
CA ASP A 117 -2.91 -8.90 -9.56
C ASP A 117 -1.54 -9.20 -8.97
N ARG A 118 -1.07 -8.35 -8.08
CA ARG A 118 0.27 -8.46 -7.47
C ARG A 118 0.24 -7.94 -6.04
N ILE A 119 1.08 -8.51 -5.18
CA ILE A 119 1.35 -8.00 -3.84
C ILE A 119 2.85 -7.76 -3.72
N VAL A 120 3.22 -6.53 -3.38
CA VAL A 120 4.59 -6.17 -3.01
C VAL A 120 4.62 -6.09 -1.49
N LEU A 121 5.24 -7.07 -0.87
CA LEU A 121 5.17 -7.30 0.58
C LEU A 121 6.55 -7.14 1.21
N SER A 122 6.70 -6.14 2.08
CA SER A 122 7.89 -6.01 2.92
C SER A 122 7.60 -6.73 4.24
N GLU A 123 8.24 -7.88 4.45
CA GLU A 123 8.13 -8.64 5.70
C GLU A 123 9.13 -8.09 6.70
N VAL A 124 8.63 -7.45 7.74
CA VAL A 124 9.44 -6.77 8.76
C VAL A 124 9.75 -7.75 9.89
N ASP A 125 11.02 -7.82 10.29
CA ASP A 125 11.49 -8.72 11.35
C ASP A 125 11.20 -8.17 12.74
N LEU A 126 9.92 -7.90 13.00
CA LEU A 126 9.38 -7.43 14.28
C LEU A 126 8.00 -8.06 14.48
N ALA A 127 7.56 -8.10 15.73
CA ALA A 127 6.20 -8.53 16.09
C ALA A 127 5.61 -7.56 17.13
N PRO A 128 5.45 -6.27 16.77
CA PRO A 128 4.96 -5.26 17.69
C PRO A 128 3.46 -5.42 17.94
N ASP A 129 2.98 -4.82 19.02
CA ASP A 129 1.55 -4.66 19.21
C ASP A 129 0.99 -3.77 18.10
N GLY A 130 -0.14 -4.14 17.54
CA GLY A 130 -0.80 -3.37 16.50
C GLY A 130 -2.32 -3.44 16.62
N ASP A 131 -3.00 -2.52 15.99
CA ASP A 131 -4.47 -2.47 15.91
C ASP A 131 -4.99 -2.57 14.47
N ALA A 132 -4.10 -2.59 13.50
CA ALA A 132 -4.42 -2.83 12.11
C ALA A 132 -3.54 -3.96 11.57
N PHE A 133 -4.13 -4.85 10.77
CA PHE A 133 -3.47 -6.06 10.28
C PHE A 133 -3.70 -6.25 8.78
N PHE A 134 -2.69 -6.81 8.11
CA PHE A 134 -2.85 -7.25 6.74
C PHE A 134 -3.77 -8.47 6.71
N PRO A 135 -4.69 -8.59 5.73
CA PRO A 135 -5.59 -9.73 5.67
C PRO A 135 -4.83 -11.04 5.44
N GLU A 136 -5.31 -12.12 6.04
CA GLU A 136 -4.80 -13.45 5.71
C GLU A 136 -5.15 -13.79 4.28
N PHE A 137 -4.24 -14.45 3.57
CA PHE A 137 -4.45 -14.87 2.20
C PHE A 137 -3.87 -16.25 1.95
N ASP A 138 -4.45 -16.96 0.97
CA ASP A 138 -4.07 -18.31 0.63
C ASP A 138 -2.85 -18.31 -0.31
N MET A 139 -1.68 -18.67 0.22
CA MET A 139 -0.42 -18.70 -0.55
C MET A 139 -0.46 -19.65 -1.74
N ARG A 140 -1.42 -20.60 -1.79
CA ARG A 140 -1.58 -21.49 -2.94
C ARG A 140 -2.11 -20.74 -4.18
N ARG A 141 -2.70 -19.56 -3.97
CA ARG A 141 -3.21 -18.69 -5.06
C ARG A 141 -2.19 -17.69 -5.55
N TRP A 142 -1.01 -17.66 -4.92
CA TRP A 142 0.02 -16.70 -5.22
C TRP A 142 1.34 -17.40 -5.52
N ARG A 143 2.13 -16.83 -6.43
CA ARG A 143 3.47 -17.30 -6.77
C ARG A 143 4.47 -16.21 -6.43
N GLU A 144 5.50 -16.55 -5.66
CA GLU A 144 6.58 -15.62 -5.40
C GLU A 144 7.48 -15.51 -6.64
N VAL A 145 7.52 -14.31 -7.22
CA VAL A 145 8.32 -14.04 -8.42
C VAL A 145 9.63 -13.35 -8.11
N SER A 146 9.77 -12.80 -6.91
CA SER A 146 10.97 -12.10 -6.48
C SER A 146 11.06 -12.09 -4.96
N ARG A 147 12.29 -12.15 -4.45
CA ARG A 147 12.59 -12.01 -3.02
C ARG A 147 13.93 -11.30 -2.87
N THR A 148 13.94 -10.20 -2.13
CA THR A 148 15.13 -9.38 -1.93
C THR A 148 15.34 -9.14 -0.44
N GLY A 149 16.56 -9.39 0.04
CA GLY A 149 16.89 -9.14 1.43
C GLY A 149 17.44 -10.37 2.15
N PRO A 150 17.67 -10.29 3.46
CA PRO A 150 17.27 -9.19 4.36
C PRO A 150 17.95 -7.87 4.04
N LEU A 151 17.18 -6.79 4.12
CA LEU A 151 17.65 -5.42 3.95
C LEU A 151 17.60 -4.70 5.29
N ARG A 152 18.61 -3.89 5.58
CA ARG A 152 18.60 -3.03 6.77
C ARG A 152 19.58 -1.89 6.57
N GLY A 153 19.05 -0.67 6.53
CA GLY A 153 19.86 0.54 6.53
C GLY A 153 20.28 0.90 7.94
N GLU A 154 21.22 1.85 8.05
CA GLU A 154 21.78 2.28 9.34
C GLU A 154 20.73 2.79 10.32
N LYS A 155 19.69 3.44 9.80
CA LYS A 155 18.61 4.02 10.63
C LYS A 155 17.37 3.14 10.74
N ASP A 156 17.39 1.95 10.16
CA ASP A 156 16.26 1.03 10.23
C ASP A 156 16.24 0.31 11.58
N GLU A 157 15.08 0.30 12.22
CA GLU A 157 14.86 -0.37 13.50
C GLU A 157 15.06 -1.88 13.40
N ALA A 158 14.77 -2.47 12.24
CA ALA A 158 14.85 -3.90 11.99
C ALA A 158 15.19 -4.18 10.54
N SER A 159 15.49 -5.44 10.22
CA SER A 159 15.60 -5.90 8.84
C SER A 159 14.24 -6.21 8.24
N PHE A 160 14.17 -6.22 6.93
CA PHE A 160 12.96 -6.61 6.20
C PHE A 160 13.33 -7.31 4.89
N ILE A 161 12.40 -8.14 4.42
CA ILE A 161 12.53 -8.87 3.16
C ILE A 161 11.41 -8.39 2.24
N VAL A 162 11.75 -8.00 1.01
CA VAL A 162 10.75 -7.61 0.01
C VAL A 162 10.40 -8.83 -0.83
N ARG A 163 9.15 -9.25 -0.79
CA ARG A 163 8.61 -10.32 -1.61
C ARG A 163 7.63 -9.74 -2.62
N VAL A 164 7.74 -10.19 -3.85
CA VAL A 164 6.76 -9.85 -4.89
C VAL A 164 5.99 -11.11 -5.22
N LEU A 165 4.67 -11.04 -5.03
CA LEU A 165 3.76 -12.16 -5.28
C LEU A 165 2.85 -11.81 -6.44
N GLU A 166 2.64 -12.75 -7.35
CA GLU A 166 1.68 -12.64 -8.44
C GLU A 166 0.67 -13.77 -8.36
N ARG A 167 -0.49 -13.59 -8.96
CA ARG A 167 -1.48 -14.65 -9.04
C ARG A 167 -0.90 -15.88 -9.71
N ALA A 168 -1.11 -17.02 -9.07
CA ALA A 168 -0.66 -18.29 -9.63
C ALA A 168 -1.50 -18.71 -10.85
#